data_2e84e780440da3c181bd59f67bd207b8
#
_entry.id   2e84e780440da3c181bd59f67bd207b8
#
_cell.length_a   1.000
_cell.length_b   1.000
_cell.length_c   1.000
_cell.angle_alpha   90.00
_cell.angle_beta   90.00
_cell.angle_gamma   90.00
#
_symmetry.space_group_name_H-M   'P 1'
#
loop_
_entity.id
_entity.type
_entity.pdbx_description
1 polymer ?
#
loop_
_entity_poly.entity_id
_entity_poly.type
_entity_poly.pdbx_seq_one_letter_code
_entity_poly.pdbx_strand_id
1 'polypeptide(L)'
;MKRPVCVTILLWLVLSLTAWSGLRLYSAIRWWSVLDEFASPPGPWYIVISGGIWLMASILLLWGMWQAKAWIRYALLGAGTGFMVWYWSDRLLLQTHSANWPFILVGTVLVLTLVIVCATHSHTKTFFKQRENDD
;
A
#
# COMPACT_ATOMS: atom_id res chain seq x y z
N MET A 1 -23.09 12.87 -5.07
CA MET A 1 -22.60 12.03 -6.21
C MET A 1 -22.33 10.60 -5.75
N LYS A 2 -22.74 9.62 -6.53
CA LYS A 2 -22.37 8.22 -6.26
C LYS A 2 -20.89 8.02 -6.59
N ARG A 3 -20.12 7.47 -5.64
CA ARG A 3 -18.70 7.18 -5.88
C ARG A 3 -18.56 6.09 -6.95
N PRO A 4 -17.70 6.25 -7.96
CA PRO A 4 -17.42 5.19 -8.93
C PRO A 4 -16.91 3.93 -8.23
N VAL A 5 -17.26 2.76 -8.74
CA VAL A 5 -16.83 1.47 -8.18
C VAL A 5 -15.30 1.37 -8.06
N CYS A 6 -14.56 1.89 -9.06
CA CYS A 6 -13.10 1.92 -9.03
C CYS A 6 -12.54 2.71 -7.84
N VAL A 7 -13.15 3.84 -7.49
CA VAL A 7 -12.73 4.65 -6.31
C VAL A 7 -12.99 3.88 -5.01
N THR A 8 -14.10 3.15 -4.95
CA THR A 8 -14.42 2.30 -3.79
C THR A 8 -13.41 1.16 -3.64
N ILE A 9 -13.05 0.49 -4.73
CA ILE A 9 -12.03 -0.57 -4.75
C ILE A 9 -10.67 -0.02 -4.28
N LEU A 10 -10.23 1.12 -4.83
CA LEU A 10 -8.98 1.75 -4.42
C LEU A 10 -8.99 2.12 -2.92
N LEU A 11 -10.11 2.63 -2.42
CA LEU A 11 -10.27 2.94 -1.00
C LEU A 11 -10.12 1.69 -0.12
N TRP A 12 -10.74 0.58 -0.50
CA TRP A 12 -10.59 -0.70 0.22
C TRP A 12 -9.17 -1.23 0.18
N LEU A 13 -8.46 -1.10 -0.96
CA LEU A 13 -7.06 -1.50 -1.07
C LEU A 13 -6.16 -0.67 -0.16
N VAL A 14 -6.34 0.66 -0.14
CA VAL A 14 -5.55 1.55 0.73
C VAL A 14 -5.89 1.31 2.20
N LEU A 15 -7.15 1.05 2.53
CA LEU A 15 -7.56 0.70 3.89
C LEU A 15 -6.92 -0.61 4.35
N SER A 16 -6.90 -1.62 3.47
CA SER A 16 -6.23 -2.91 3.75
C SER A 16 -4.73 -2.73 3.96
N LEU A 17 -4.08 -1.87 3.16
CA LEU A 17 -2.67 -1.52 3.33
C LEU A 17 -2.42 -0.82 4.66
N THR A 18 -3.29 0.10 5.06
CA THR A 18 -3.22 0.79 6.35
C THR A 18 -3.34 -0.19 7.51
N ALA A 19 -4.33 -1.07 7.47
CA ALA A 19 -4.53 -2.09 8.49
C ALA A 19 -3.34 -3.04 8.59
N TRP A 20 -2.82 -3.51 7.46
CA TRP A 20 -1.65 -4.39 7.40
C TRP A 20 -0.39 -3.71 7.96
N SER A 21 -0.12 -2.47 7.55
CA SER A 21 1.04 -1.71 8.02
C SER A 21 0.94 -1.40 9.52
N GLY A 22 -0.26 -1.06 10.00
CA GLY A 22 -0.52 -0.84 11.43
C GLY A 22 -0.33 -2.11 12.25
N LEU A 23 -0.83 -3.25 11.77
CA LEU A 23 -0.65 -4.55 12.43
C LEU A 23 0.83 -4.95 12.47
N ARG A 24 1.55 -4.75 11.38
CA ARG A 24 2.99 -5.02 11.30
C ARG A 24 3.78 -4.17 12.30
N LEU A 25 3.47 -2.88 12.38
CA LEU A 25 4.10 -1.96 13.33
C LEU A 25 3.77 -2.34 14.77
N TYR A 26 2.50 -2.60 15.07
CA TYR A 26 2.07 -3.05 16.40
C TYR A 26 2.76 -4.35 16.82
N SER A 27 2.82 -5.33 15.94
CA SER A 27 3.48 -6.62 16.21
C SER A 27 4.97 -6.44 16.47
N ALA A 28 5.65 -5.58 15.70
CA ALA A 28 7.06 -5.30 15.89
C ALA A 28 7.35 -4.65 17.25
N ILE A 29 6.50 -3.73 17.69
CA ILE A 29 6.64 -3.09 19.01
C ILE A 29 6.32 -4.07 20.14
N ARG A 30 5.25 -4.85 19.99
CA ARG A 30 4.78 -5.78 21.03
C ARG A 30 5.76 -6.92 21.27
N TRP A 31 6.37 -7.42 20.21
CA TRP A 31 7.31 -8.56 20.24
C TRP A 31 8.76 -8.14 20.08
N TRP A 32 9.09 -6.90 20.45
CA TRP A 32 10.43 -6.33 20.27
C TRP A 32 11.55 -7.22 20.84
N SER A 33 11.42 -7.66 22.11
CA SER A 33 12.42 -8.48 22.77
C SER A 33 12.66 -9.82 22.07
N VAL A 34 11.58 -10.45 21.59
CA VAL A 34 11.66 -11.71 20.86
C VAL A 34 12.30 -11.50 19.49
N LEU A 35 11.95 -10.42 18.81
CA LEU A 35 12.52 -10.10 17.51
C LEU A 35 14.01 -9.72 17.61
N ASP A 36 14.42 -9.07 18.69
CA ASP A 36 15.83 -8.71 18.93
C ASP A 36 16.69 -9.95 19.22
N GLU A 37 16.14 -10.92 19.94
CA GLU A 37 16.83 -12.17 20.30
C GLU A 37 16.95 -13.17 19.14
N PHE A 38 15.92 -13.28 18.30
CA PHE A 38 15.81 -14.30 17.25
C PHE A 38 15.89 -13.78 15.82
N ALA A 39 15.85 -12.47 15.60
CA ALA A 39 15.88 -11.93 14.25
C ALA A 39 17.28 -11.94 13.67
N SER A 40 17.41 -12.64 12.52
CA SER A 40 18.52 -12.41 11.61
C SER A 40 18.48 -10.95 11.08
N PRO A 41 19.67 -10.36 10.74
CA PRO A 41 19.69 -9.02 10.12
C PRO A 41 18.65 -8.89 8.99
N PRO A 42 17.89 -7.77 8.91
CA PRO A 42 18.18 -6.43 9.46
C PRO A 42 17.53 -6.09 10.82
N GLY A 43 16.96 -7.03 11.55
CA GLY A 43 16.43 -6.83 12.89
C GLY A 43 15.11 -6.06 13.01
N PRO A 44 14.60 -5.87 14.25
CA PRO A 44 13.27 -5.30 14.50
C PRO A 44 13.14 -3.84 14.04
N TRP A 45 14.22 -3.06 14.04
CA TRP A 45 14.23 -1.67 13.55
C TRP A 45 13.77 -1.53 12.12
N TYR A 46 14.20 -2.42 11.25
CA TYR A 46 13.76 -2.43 9.85
C TYR A 46 12.25 -2.60 9.71
N ILE A 47 11.66 -3.50 10.51
CA ILE A 47 10.22 -3.77 10.49
C ILE A 47 9.44 -2.55 10.96
N VAL A 48 9.93 -1.89 12.02
CA VAL A 48 9.30 -0.67 12.56
C VAL A 48 9.38 0.49 11.58
N ILE A 49 10.58 0.75 11.03
CA ILE A 49 10.77 1.86 10.09
C ILE A 49 9.95 1.64 8.82
N SER A 50 10.04 0.45 8.21
CA SER A 50 9.28 0.14 6.99
C SER A 50 7.77 0.14 7.24
N GLY A 51 7.31 -0.42 8.35
CA GLY A 51 5.90 -0.38 8.75
C GLY A 51 5.40 1.04 8.99
N GLY A 52 6.20 1.88 9.65
CA GLY A 52 5.90 3.28 9.90
C GLY A 52 5.80 4.11 8.60
N ILE A 53 6.75 3.95 7.68
CA ILE A 53 6.73 4.64 6.39
C ILE A 53 5.46 4.28 5.60
N TRP A 54 5.15 3.00 5.48
CA TRP A 54 3.96 2.55 4.74
C TRP A 54 2.65 2.93 5.44
N LEU A 55 2.63 2.96 6.77
CA LEU A 55 1.48 3.44 7.52
C LEU A 55 1.23 4.94 7.26
N MET A 56 2.26 5.76 7.33
CA MET A 56 2.15 7.20 7.03
C MET A 56 1.72 7.44 5.59
N ALA A 57 2.34 6.75 4.62
CA ALA A 57 1.96 6.85 3.21
C ALA A 57 0.49 6.48 2.99
N SER A 58 0.01 5.39 3.59
CA SER A 58 -1.38 4.95 3.43
C SER A 58 -2.38 5.91 4.09
N ILE A 59 -2.05 6.51 5.24
CA ILE A 59 -2.88 7.54 5.88
C ILE A 59 -2.99 8.77 4.98
N LEU A 60 -1.87 9.22 4.39
CA LEU A 60 -1.87 10.36 3.45
C LEU A 60 -2.70 10.06 2.21
N LEU A 61 -2.63 8.83 1.68
CA LEU A 61 -3.47 8.39 0.56
C LEU A 61 -4.96 8.39 0.93
N LEU A 62 -5.32 7.86 2.10
CA LEU A 62 -6.71 7.89 2.58
C LEU A 62 -7.23 9.32 2.73
N TRP A 63 -6.42 10.20 3.30
CA TRP A 63 -6.76 11.61 3.45
C TRP A 63 -6.94 12.31 2.09
N GLY A 64 -6.01 12.10 1.16
CA GLY A 64 -6.12 12.64 -0.21
C GLY A 64 -7.33 12.08 -0.97
N MET A 65 -7.66 10.80 -0.80
CA MET A 65 -8.86 10.20 -1.38
C MET A 65 -10.15 10.76 -0.77
N TRP A 66 -10.12 11.08 0.53
CA TRP A 66 -11.26 11.70 1.21
C TRP A 66 -11.53 13.11 0.66
N GLN A 67 -10.47 13.90 0.49
CA GLN A 67 -10.54 15.23 -0.10
C GLN A 67 -10.76 15.22 -1.62
N ALA A 68 -10.68 14.04 -2.26
CA ALA A 68 -10.83 13.83 -3.69
C ALA A 68 -9.94 14.76 -4.56
N LYS A 69 -8.71 15.00 -4.13
CA LYS A 69 -7.73 15.82 -4.87
C LYS A 69 -7.25 15.11 -6.14
N ALA A 70 -7.03 15.86 -7.23
CA ALA A 70 -6.62 15.30 -8.52
C ALA A 70 -5.26 14.60 -8.48
N TRP A 71 -4.32 15.08 -7.65
CA TRP A 71 -2.99 14.49 -7.51
C TRP A 71 -2.99 13.07 -6.93
N ILE A 72 -4.08 12.68 -6.23
CA ILE A 72 -4.17 11.39 -5.56
C ILE A 72 -4.03 10.20 -6.53
N ARG A 73 -4.45 10.34 -7.78
CA ARG A 73 -4.29 9.30 -8.80
C ARG A 73 -2.83 8.95 -9.05
N TYR A 74 -2.00 9.97 -9.19
CA TYR A 74 -0.55 9.79 -9.38
C TYR A 74 0.12 9.26 -8.12
N ALA A 75 -0.34 9.73 -6.95
CA ALA A 75 0.14 9.23 -5.67
C ALA A 75 -0.22 7.74 -5.47
N LEU A 76 -1.42 7.30 -5.87
CA LEU A 76 -1.83 5.89 -5.81
C LEU A 76 -0.98 5.01 -6.74
N LEU A 77 -0.72 5.47 -7.96
CA LEU A 77 0.15 4.75 -8.89
C LEU A 77 1.59 4.67 -8.36
N GLY A 78 2.12 5.79 -7.88
CA GLY A 78 3.47 5.86 -7.28
C GLY A 78 3.59 4.98 -6.03
N ALA A 79 2.63 5.06 -5.12
CA ALA A 79 2.62 4.26 -3.90
C ALA A 79 2.44 2.77 -4.20
N GLY A 80 1.54 2.41 -5.14
CA GLY A 80 1.34 1.02 -5.54
C GLY A 80 2.59 0.41 -6.16
N THR A 81 3.23 1.12 -7.09
CA THR A 81 4.49 0.69 -7.72
C THR A 81 5.61 0.63 -6.69
N GLY A 82 5.76 1.68 -5.86
CA GLY A 82 6.78 1.73 -4.81
C GLY A 82 6.62 0.61 -3.78
N PHE A 83 5.39 0.31 -3.38
CA PHE A 83 5.10 -0.82 -2.49
C PHE A 83 5.49 -2.16 -3.11
N MET A 84 5.20 -2.37 -4.39
CA MET A 84 5.58 -3.60 -5.11
C MET A 84 7.09 -3.76 -5.20
N VAL A 85 7.82 -2.70 -5.58
CA VAL A 85 9.28 -2.71 -5.66
C VAL A 85 9.87 -3.00 -4.27
N TRP A 86 9.40 -2.31 -3.23
CA TRP A 86 9.85 -2.54 -1.86
C TRP A 86 9.54 -3.98 -1.40
N TYR A 87 8.33 -4.47 -1.62
CA TYR A 87 7.90 -5.80 -1.21
C TYR A 87 8.76 -6.90 -1.86
N TRP A 88 9.03 -6.79 -3.16
CA TRP A 88 9.87 -7.75 -3.87
C TRP A 88 11.33 -7.63 -3.48
N SER A 89 11.85 -6.43 -3.25
CA SER A 89 13.19 -6.22 -2.72
C SER A 89 13.37 -6.83 -1.34
N ASP A 90 12.43 -6.59 -0.44
CA ASP A 90 12.40 -7.18 0.90
C ASP A 90 12.40 -8.72 0.83
N ARG A 91 11.58 -9.26 -0.06
CA ARG A 91 11.45 -10.70 -0.22
C ARG A 91 12.69 -11.35 -0.83
N LEU A 92 13.29 -10.75 -1.84
CA LEU A 92 14.45 -11.30 -2.53
C LEU A 92 15.73 -11.16 -1.73
N LEU A 93 15.87 -10.08 -0.96
CA LEU A 93 17.10 -9.78 -0.22
C LEU A 93 17.10 -10.36 1.20
N LEU A 94 15.94 -10.45 1.84
CA LEU A 94 15.85 -10.74 3.27
C LEU A 94 15.15 -12.06 3.60
N GLN A 95 14.41 -12.65 2.68
CA GLN A 95 13.69 -13.90 2.92
C GLN A 95 14.36 -15.05 2.17
N THR A 96 14.76 -16.07 2.90
CA THR A 96 15.20 -17.34 2.32
C THR A 96 14.03 -18.07 1.65
N HIS A 97 14.30 -18.66 0.52
CA HIS A 97 13.45 -19.41 -0.40
C HIS A 97 12.09 -19.86 0.17
N SER A 98 11.00 -19.24 -0.29
CA SER A 98 9.66 -19.76 -0.03
C SER A 98 9.11 -20.46 -1.28
N ALA A 99 8.60 -21.70 -1.09
CA ALA A 99 8.04 -22.52 -2.17
C ALA A 99 6.83 -21.88 -2.90
N ASN A 100 6.20 -20.86 -2.31
CA ASN A 100 4.95 -20.26 -2.80
C ASN A 100 5.14 -18.99 -3.63
N TRP A 101 6.36 -18.73 -4.12
CA TRP A 101 6.66 -17.51 -4.89
C TRP A 101 5.77 -17.29 -6.13
N PRO A 102 5.36 -18.33 -6.92
CA PRO A 102 4.54 -18.09 -8.11
C PRO A 102 3.14 -17.56 -7.76
N PHE A 103 2.52 -18.07 -6.70
CA PHE A 103 1.19 -17.58 -6.27
C PHE A 103 1.24 -16.13 -5.80
N ILE A 104 2.30 -15.75 -5.11
CA ILE A 104 2.50 -14.38 -4.62
C ILE A 104 2.78 -13.44 -5.79
N LEU A 105 3.55 -13.88 -6.79
CA LEU A 105 3.80 -13.12 -7.99
C LEU A 105 2.49 -12.83 -8.74
N VAL A 106 1.67 -13.85 -8.97
CA VAL A 106 0.35 -13.68 -9.61
C VAL A 106 -0.52 -12.73 -8.80
N GLY A 107 -0.59 -12.90 -7.49
CA GLY A 107 -1.37 -12.00 -6.62
C GLY A 107 -0.90 -10.54 -6.67
N THR A 108 0.40 -10.30 -6.63
CA THR A 108 0.97 -8.94 -6.71
C THR A 108 0.73 -8.29 -8.07
N VAL A 109 0.88 -9.04 -9.17
CA VAL A 109 0.58 -8.56 -10.52
C VAL A 109 -0.90 -8.22 -10.67
N LEU A 110 -1.80 -9.06 -10.15
CA LEU A 110 -3.24 -8.79 -10.18
C LEU A 110 -3.59 -7.50 -9.42
N VAL A 111 -3.07 -7.32 -8.21
CA VAL A 111 -3.31 -6.12 -7.40
C VAL A 111 -2.77 -4.88 -8.11
N LEU A 112 -1.55 -4.93 -8.64
CA LEU A 112 -0.96 -3.80 -9.36
C LEU A 112 -1.75 -3.45 -10.61
N THR A 113 -2.16 -4.45 -11.39
CA THR A 113 -3.01 -4.26 -12.58
C THR A 113 -4.33 -3.60 -12.20
N LEU A 114 -4.97 -4.06 -11.12
CA LEU A 114 -6.22 -3.50 -10.62
C LEU A 114 -6.05 -2.03 -10.19
N VAL A 115 -4.96 -1.70 -9.50
CA VAL A 115 -4.64 -0.31 -9.12
C VAL A 115 -4.46 0.56 -10.36
N ILE A 116 -3.69 0.10 -11.35
CA ILE A 116 -3.44 0.84 -12.59
C ILE A 116 -4.76 1.06 -13.35
N VAL A 117 -5.53 0.01 -13.57
CA VAL A 117 -6.82 0.08 -14.29
C VAL A 117 -7.78 1.02 -13.58
N CYS A 118 -7.95 0.88 -12.27
CA CYS A 118 -8.86 1.73 -11.50
C CYS A 118 -8.41 3.19 -11.44
N ALA A 119 -7.10 3.46 -11.31
CA ALA A 119 -6.56 4.82 -11.27
C ALA A 119 -6.62 5.54 -12.64
N THR A 120 -6.49 4.77 -13.73
CA THR A 120 -6.51 5.32 -15.11
C THR A 120 -7.90 5.36 -15.73
N HIS A 121 -8.88 4.70 -15.13
CA HIS A 121 -10.25 4.62 -15.64
C HIS A 121 -10.87 6.02 -15.82
N SER A 122 -11.58 6.24 -16.92
CA SER A 122 -12.16 7.55 -17.28
C SER A 122 -13.09 8.12 -16.22
N HIS A 123 -13.94 7.31 -15.63
CA HIS A 123 -14.84 7.74 -14.53
C HIS A 123 -14.10 8.19 -13.28
N THR A 124 -12.97 7.57 -12.96
CA THR A 124 -12.12 7.97 -11.84
C THR A 124 -11.47 9.33 -12.12
N LYS A 125 -11.01 9.55 -13.36
CA LYS A 125 -10.44 10.84 -13.79
C LYS A 125 -11.47 11.96 -13.68
N THR A 126 -12.67 11.73 -14.17
CA THR A 126 -13.75 12.72 -14.13
C THR A 126 -14.19 13.05 -12.70
N PHE A 127 -14.30 12.05 -11.84
CA PHE A 127 -14.67 12.23 -10.44
C PHE A 127 -13.72 13.14 -9.68
N PHE A 128 -12.41 12.91 -9.78
CA PHE A 128 -11.42 13.75 -9.08
C PHE A 128 -11.28 15.15 -9.70
N LYS A 129 -11.47 15.29 -11.02
CA LYS A 129 -11.41 16.58 -11.70
C LYS A 129 -12.63 17.46 -11.40
N GLN A 130 -13.83 16.89 -11.36
CA GLN A 130 -15.05 17.65 -11.05
C GLN A 130 -15.03 18.20 -9.64
N ARG A 131 -14.59 17.41 -8.67
CA ARG A 131 -14.59 17.80 -7.27
C ARG A 131 -13.55 18.86 -6.94
N GLU A 132 -12.45 18.91 -7.70
CA GLU A 132 -11.44 19.97 -7.59
C GLU A 132 -11.94 21.32 -8.12
N ASN A 133 -12.87 21.32 -9.10
CA ASN A 133 -13.45 22.55 -9.63
C ASN A 133 -14.61 23.10 -8.78
N ASP A 134 -15.15 22.29 -7.87
CA ASP A 134 -16.27 22.67 -6.97
C ASP A 134 -15.77 23.25 -5.63
N ASP A 135 -14.46 23.18 -5.32
CA ASP A 135 -13.79 23.77 -4.16
C ASP A 135 -13.13 25.12 -4.52
#